data_afe88b3259f5a7ca131a3dedf332e337
#
_entry.id   afe88b3259f5a7ca131a3dedf332e337
#
_cell.length_a   1.000
_cell.length_b   1.000
_cell.length_c   1.000
_cell.angle_alpha   90.00
_cell.angle_beta   90.00
_cell.angle_gamma   90.00
#
_symmetry.space_group_name_H-M   'P 1'
#
loop_
_entity.id
_entity.type
_entity.pdbx_description
1 polymer ?
#
loop_
_entity_poly.entity_id
_entity_poly.type
_entity_poly.pdbx_seq_one_letter_code
_entity_poly.pdbx_strand_id
1 'polypeptide(L)'
;MLPFTIALRPGEPIFDQVVYAVTRAVVTGQLRSGDNFPSVRALSLALKINPNTAHKIVAALVEDGLLEVRPGIGTVVTDMLRRAHNLGIDDEVERLVIEARRAGMTLQQVITVVRDHWTRTSRRAG
;
A
#
# COMPACT_ATOMS: atom_id res chain seq x y z
N MET A 1 -4.54 -11.36 -18.16
CA MET A 1 -4.51 -12.05 -16.86
C MET A 1 -3.95 -11.12 -15.79
N LEU A 2 -4.57 -11.08 -14.64
CA LEU A 2 -4.14 -10.21 -13.55
C LEU A 2 -3.11 -10.91 -12.65
N PRO A 3 -2.15 -10.17 -12.08
CA PRO A 3 -1.15 -10.74 -11.17
C PRO A 3 -1.67 -10.92 -9.75
N PHE A 4 -2.97 -10.77 -9.53
CA PHE A 4 -3.62 -10.97 -8.24
C PHE A 4 -4.98 -11.64 -8.45
N THR A 5 -5.48 -12.26 -7.39
CA THR A 5 -6.75 -13.01 -7.44
C THR A 5 -7.90 -12.10 -7.03
N ILE A 6 -8.94 -12.06 -7.85
CA ILE A 6 -10.16 -11.34 -7.53
C ILE A 6 -11.37 -12.02 -8.20
N ALA A 7 -12.47 -12.07 -7.45
CA ALA A 7 -13.78 -12.45 -7.97
C ALA A 7 -14.75 -11.34 -7.60
N LEU A 8 -15.16 -10.54 -8.59
CA LEU A 8 -16.05 -9.40 -8.36
C LEU A 8 -17.44 -9.88 -7.97
N ARG A 9 -18.01 -9.29 -6.93
CA ARG A 9 -19.35 -9.59 -6.43
C ARG A 9 -20.31 -8.51 -6.89
N PRO A 10 -21.44 -8.90 -7.51
CA PRO A 10 -22.45 -7.93 -7.92
C PRO A 10 -23.03 -7.16 -6.71
N GLY A 11 -23.38 -5.91 -6.94
CA GLY A 11 -24.03 -5.08 -5.92
C GLY A 11 -23.09 -4.43 -4.91
N GLU A 12 -21.79 -4.75 -4.95
CA GLU A 12 -20.79 -4.12 -4.09
C GLU A 12 -19.90 -3.19 -4.91
N PRO A 13 -19.39 -2.08 -4.31
CA PRO A 13 -18.53 -1.15 -5.03
C PRO A 13 -17.28 -1.84 -5.58
N ILE A 14 -17.08 -1.72 -6.88
CA ILE A 14 -15.93 -2.33 -7.57
C ILE A 14 -14.62 -1.76 -7.03
N PHE A 15 -14.57 -0.46 -6.81
CA PHE A 15 -13.40 0.22 -6.28
C PHE A 15 -12.90 -0.46 -5.00
N ASP A 16 -13.79 -0.64 -4.02
CA ASP A 16 -13.43 -1.22 -2.73
C ASP A 16 -12.95 -2.66 -2.87
N GLN A 17 -13.61 -3.44 -3.73
CA GLN A 17 -13.23 -4.84 -3.94
C GLN A 17 -11.83 -4.97 -4.55
N VAL A 18 -11.52 -4.13 -5.54
CA VAL A 18 -10.22 -4.20 -6.21
C VAL A 18 -9.10 -3.71 -5.29
N VAL A 19 -9.31 -2.59 -4.58
CA VAL A 19 -8.33 -2.08 -3.61
C VAL A 19 -8.04 -3.12 -2.53
N TYR A 20 -9.09 -3.77 -2.02
CA TYR A 20 -8.92 -4.83 -1.02
C TYR A 20 -8.12 -6.01 -1.58
N ALA A 21 -8.46 -6.47 -2.79
CA ALA A 21 -7.79 -7.61 -3.42
C ALA A 21 -6.31 -7.35 -3.66
N VAL A 22 -5.95 -6.14 -4.11
CA VAL A 22 -4.56 -5.75 -4.34
C VAL A 22 -3.80 -5.64 -3.01
N THR A 23 -4.41 -5.00 -2.02
CA THR A 23 -3.81 -4.88 -0.68
C THR A 23 -3.52 -6.26 -0.10
N ARG A 24 -4.49 -7.18 -0.19
CA ARG A 24 -4.32 -8.56 0.26
C ARG A 24 -3.18 -9.25 -0.49
N ALA A 25 -3.11 -9.08 -1.81
CA ALA A 25 -2.05 -9.69 -2.61
C ALA A 25 -0.65 -9.22 -2.20
N VAL A 26 -0.51 -7.94 -1.84
CA VAL A 26 0.76 -7.40 -1.34
C VAL A 26 1.07 -7.97 0.04
N VAL A 27 0.10 -7.97 0.95
CA VAL A 27 0.29 -8.46 2.33
C VAL A 27 0.64 -9.94 2.36
N THR A 28 -0.01 -10.75 1.51
CA THR A 28 0.21 -12.20 1.47
C THR A 28 1.41 -12.62 0.62
N GLY A 29 2.08 -11.70 -0.06
CA GLY A 29 3.25 -11.98 -0.89
C GLY A 29 2.92 -12.47 -2.30
N GLN A 30 1.67 -12.46 -2.71
CA GLN A 30 1.29 -12.78 -4.09
C GLN A 30 1.85 -11.72 -5.05
N LEU A 31 1.78 -10.46 -4.65
CA LEU A 31 2.48 -9.35 -5.30
C LEU A 31 3.69 -8.97 -4.46
N ARG A 32 4.86 -8.97 -5.09
CA ARG A 32 6.13 -8.68 -4.41
C ARG A 32 6.65 -7.31 -4.79
N SER A 33 7.48 -6.75 -3.93
CA SER A 33 8.17 -5.48 -4.21
C SER A 33 8.87 -5.53 -5.56
N GLY A 34 8.64 -4.51 -6.37
CA GLY A 34 9.23 -4.42 -7.71
C GLY A 34 8.46 -5.11 -8.82
N ASP A 35 7.45 -5.91 -8.48
CA ASP A 35 6.61 -6.55 -9.50
C ASP A 35 5.88 -5.50 -10.32
N ASN A 36 5.74 -5.75 -11.62
CA ASN A 36 4.95 -4.89 -12.49
C ASN A 36 3.47 -5.01 -12.16
N PHE A 37 2.78 -3.89 -12.16
CA PHE A 37 1.34 -3.82 -11.99
C PHE A 37 0.70 -3.44 -13.33
N PRO A 38 -0.49 -3.98 -13.65
CA PRO A 38 -1.16 -3.65 -14.91
C PRO A 38 -1.39 -2.15 -15.09
N SER A 39 -1.27 -1.66 -16.31
CA SER A 39 -1.65 -0.29 -16.64
C SER A 39 -3.15 -0.08 -16.39
N VAL A 40 -3.57 1.18 -16.29
CA VAL A 40 -5.00 1.52 -16.17
C VAL A 40 -5.81 0.86 -17.27
N ARG A 41 -5.31 0.92 -18.50
CA ARG A 41 -5.98 0.29 -19.65
C ARG A 41 -6.09 -1.23 -19.50
N ALA A 42 -4.98 -1.88 -19.15
CA ALA A 42 -4.97 -3.33 -18.97
C ALA A 42 -5.89 -3.76 -17.84
N LEU A 43 -5.89 -3.01 -16.73
CA LEU A 43 -6.75 -3.28 -15.59
C LEU A 43 -8.24 -3.14 -15.97
N SER A 44 -8.58 -2.06 -16.67
CA SER A 44 -9.97 -1.83 -17.10
C SER A 44 -10.48 -2.92 -18.04
N LEU A 45 -9.64 -3.37 -18.97
CA LEU A 45 -9.99 -4.44 -19.90
C LEU A 45 -10.14 -5.79 -19.20
N ALA A 46 -9.21 -6.12 -18.30
CA ALA A 46 -9.22 -7.40 -17.58
C ALA A 46 -10.43 -7.52 -16.65
N LEU A 47 -10.80 -6.44 -15.97
CA LEU A 47 -11.93 -6.42 -15.03
C LEU A 47 -13.24 -6.02 -15.68
N LYS A 48 -13.22 -5.59 -16.93
CA LYS A 48 -14.41 -5.09 -17.67
C LYS A 48 -15.07 -3.95 -16.90
N ILE A 49 -14.27 -2.98 -16.47
CA ILE A 49 -14.72 -1.80 -15.73
C ILE A 49 -14.41 -0.53 -16.51
N ASN A 50 -15.07 0.56 -16.12
CA ASN A 50 -14.81 1.87 -16.71
C ASN A 50 -13.36 2.29 -16.49
N PRO A 51 -12.66 2.80 -17.54
CA PRO A 51 -11.29 3.28 -17.38
C PRO A 51 -11.12 4.35 -16.29
N ASN A 52 -12.12 5.19 -16.07
CA ASN A 52 -12.07 6.18 -15.00
C ASN A 52 -12.02 5.52 -13.62
N THR A 53 -12.78 4.44 -13.44
CA THR A 53 -12.75 3.65 -12.21
C THR A 53 -11.39 2.98 -12.03
N ALA A 54 -10.84 2.39 -13.09
CA ALA A 54 -9.50 1.79 -13.05
C ALA A 54 -8.44 2.83 -12.69
N HIS A 55 -8.53 4.04 -13.25
CA HIS A 55 -7.61 5.13 -12.92
C HIS A 55 -7.69 5.51 -11.44
N LYS A 56 -8.90 5.63 -10.90
CA LYS A 56 -9.09 5.95 -9.47
C LYS A 56 -8.54 4.88 -8.56
N ILE A 57 -8.67 3.61 -8.95
CA ILE A 57 -8.12 2.48 -8.19
C ILE A 57 -6.59 2.57 -8.13
N VAL A 58 -5.94 2.74 -9.28
CA VAL A 58 -4.49 2.85 -9.33
C VAL A 58 -4.00 4.07 -8.55
N ALA A 59 -4.67 5.22 -8.72
CA ALA A 59 -4.32 6.44 -8.00
C ALA A 59 -4.41 6.25 -6.48
N ALA A 60 -5.45 5.59 -5.99
CA ALA A 60 -5.62 5.30 -4.57
C ALA A 60 -4.52 4.40 -4.04
N LEU A 61 -4.14 3.36 -4.80
CA LEU A 61 -3.07 2.44 -4.41
C LEU A 61 -1.71 3.13 -4.39
N VAL A 62 -1.47 4.08 -5.30
CA VAL A 62 -0.26 4.91 -5.29
C VAL A 62 -0.26 5.82 -4.06
N GLU A 63 -1.38 6.47 -3.77
CA GLU A 63 -1.50 7.34 -2.60
C GLU A 63 -1.30 6.57 -1.29
N ASP A 64 -1.82 5.35 -1.22
CA ASP A 64 -1.64 4.47 -0.05
C ASP A 64 -0.21 3.91 0.07
N GLY A 65 0.64 4.15 -0.92
CA GLY A 65 2.02 3.70 -0.89
C GLY A 65 2.25 2.26 -1.31
N LEU A 66 1.22 1.58 -1.81
CA LEU A 66 1.34 0.19 -2.27
C LEU A 66 1.92 0.09 -3.68
N LEU A 67 1.64 1.07 -4.52
CA LEU A 67 2.16 1.16 -5.89
C LEU A 67 2.93 2.46 -6.07
N GLU A 68 3.86 2.44 -7.03
CA GLU A 68 4.57 3.65 -7.46
C GLU A 68 4.71 3.64 -8.98
N VAL A 69 4.74 4.84 -9.57
CA VAL A 69 4.96 5.00 -11.00
C VAL A 69 6.44 5.30 -11.23
N ARG A 70 7.10 4.46 -12.03
CA ARG A 70 8.50 4.66 -12.40
C ARG A 70 8.59 5.10 -13.86
N PRO A 71 9.18 6.27 -14.14
CA PRO A 71 9.34 6.73 -15.52
C PRO A 71 10.04 5.70 -16.39
N GLY A 72 9.49 5.46 -17.57
CA GLY A 72 10.04 4.50 -18.53
C GLY A 72 9.77 3.03 -18.22
N ILE A 73 9.22 2.72 -17.05
CA ILE A 73 8.94 1.34 -16.63
C ILE A 73 7.43 1.11 -16.49
N GLY A 74 6.72 2.04 -15.85
CA GLY A 74 5.31 1.93 -15.57
C GLY A 74 5.01 1.83 -14.09
N THR A 75 3.87 1.26 -13.75
CA THR A 75 3.44 1.08 -12.37
C THR A 75 4.00 -0.21 -11.80
N VAL A 76 4.59 -0.13 -10.62
CA VAL A 76 5.19 -1.28 -9.93
C VAL A 76 4.76 -1.32 -8.48
N VAL A 77 4.87 -2.50 -7.87
CA VAL A 77 4.64 -2.66 -6.42
C VAL A 77 5.79 -1.98 -5.68
N THR A 78 5.45 -1.11 -4.73
CA THR A 78 6.43 -0.33 -3.99
C THR A 78 7.32 -1.23 -3.13
N ASP A 79 8.60 -0.93 -3.10
CA ASP A 79 9.52 -1.49 -2.12
C ASP A 79 9.46 -0.61 -0.87
N MET A 80 8.68 -1.03 0.11
CA MET A 80 8.41 -0.25 1.31
C MET A 80 9.69 -0.01 2.12
N LEU A 81 10.57 -1.00 2.23
CA LEU A 81 11.81 -0.86 2.98
C LEU A 81 12.76 0.13 2.30
N ARG A 82 12.89 0.01 0.99
CA ARG A 82 13.74 0.92 0.21
C ARG A 82 13.19 2.35 0.28
N ARG A 83 11.89 2.51 0.17
CA ARG A 83 11.25 3.82 0.26
C ARG A 83 11.47 4.46 1.63
N ALA A 84 11.29 3.69 2.71
CA ALA A 84 11.54 4.16 4.06
C ALA A 84 12.99 4.63 4.23
N HIS A 85 13.94 3.87 3.68
CA HIS A 85 15.36 4.23 3.70
C HIS A 85 15.61 5.55 2.95
N ASN A 86 15.08 5.68 1.73
CA ASN A 86 15.28 6.86 0.90
C ASN A 86 14.67 8.13 1.52
N LEU A 87 13.60 7.99 2.30
CA LEU A 87 12.94 9.11 2.97
C LEU A 87 13.54 9.43 4.35
N GLY A 88 14.52 8.66 4.80
CA GLY A 88 15.13 8.85 6.11
C GLY A 88 14.30 8.32 7.27
N ILE A 89 13.18 7.69 6.99
CA ILE A 89 12.29 7.12 8.02
C ILE A 89 12.99 5.99 8.77
N ASP A 90 13.85 5.26 8.06
CA ASP A 90 14.59 4.15 8.63
C ASP A 90 15.43 4.58 9.84
N ASP A 91 16.10 5.71 9.74
CA ASP A 91 16.91 6.27 10.84
C ASP A 91 16.05 6.64 12.04
N GLU A 92 14.88 7.22 11.80
CA GLU A 92 13.94 7.57 12.87
C GLU A 92 13.39 6.32 13.55
N VAL A 93 13.10 5.28 12.80
CA VAL A 93 12.64 4.00 13.36
C VAL A 93 13.74 3.35 14.18
N GLU A 94 14.99 3.37 13.70
CA GLU A 94 16.13 2.84 14.45
C GLU A 94 16.26 3.53 15.79
N ARG A 95 16.18 4.86 15.81
CA ARG A 95 16.24 5.64 17.05
C ARG A 95 15.12 5.26 18.00
N LEU A 96 13.89 5.13 17.48
CA LEU A 96 12.74 4.71 18.26
C LEU A 96 12.95 3.33 18.87
N VAL A 97 13.46 2.39 18.09
CA VAL A 97 13.70 1.01 18.56
C VAL A 97 14.73 1.00 19.69
N ILE A 98 15.80 1.76 19.56
CA ILE A 98 16.84 1.87 20.61
C ILE A 98 16.23 2.41 21.91
N GLU A 99 15.48 3.50 21.84
CA GLU A 99 14.86 4.10 23.02
C GLU A 99 13.83 3.17 23.66
N ALA A 100 13.03 2.48 22.84
CA ALA A 100 12.04 1.54 23.33
C ALA A 100 12.70 0.36 24.06
N ARG A 101 13.78 -0.18 23.53
CA ARG A 101 14.52 -1.26 24.18
C ARG A 101 15.12 -0.82 25.51
N ARG A 102 15.66 0.40 25.58
CA ARG A 102 16.16 0.97 26.84
C ARG A 102 15.06 1.09 27.89
N ALA A 103 13.84 1.43 27.45
CA ALA A 103 12.70 1.58 28.34
C ALA A 103 12.04 0.23 28.70
N GLY A 104 12.53 -0.88 28.15
CA GLY A 104 11.97 -2.21 28.41
C GLY A 104 10.64 -2.46 27.71
N MET A 105 10.33 -1.71 26.67
CA MET A 105 9.06 -1.88 25.94
C MET A 105 9.13 -3.10 24.99
N THR A 106 8.01 -3.78 24.85
CA THR A 106 7.83 -4.83 23.86
C THR A 106 7.50 -4.23 22.50
N LEU A 107 7.70 -4.99 21.44
CA LEU A 107 7.31 -4.58 20.09
C LEU A 107 5.82 -4.20 20.03
N GLN A 108 4.95 -4.99 20.65
CA GLN A 108 3.52 -4.73 20.66
C GLN A 108 3.18 -3.41 21.34
N GLN A 109 3.86 -3.08 22.43
CA GLN A 109 3.70 -1.79 23.10
C GLN A 109 4.13 -0.63 22.20
N VAL A 110 5.24 -0.77 21.48
CA VAL A 110 5.72 0.24 20.52
C VAL A 110 4.70 0.43 19.41
N ILE A 111 4.17 -0.66 18.86
CA ILE A 111 3.15 -0.60 17.80
C ILE A 111 1.92 0.16 18.29
N THR A 112 1.49 -0.08 19.52
CA THR A 112 0.34 0.60 20.12
C THR A 112 0.57 2.11 20.19
N VAL A 113 1.75 2.52 20.64
CA VAL A 113 2.10 3.95 20.73
C VAL A 113 2.13 4.60 19.34
N VAL A 114 2.74 3.93 18.36
CA VAL A 114 2.80 4.43 16.98
C VAL A 114 1.38 4.59 16.42
N ARG A 115 0.53 3.58 16.61
CA ARG A 115 -0.85 3.61 16.13
C ARG A 115 -1.63 4.76 16.76
N ASP A 116 -1.45 5.00 18.05
CA ASP A 116 -2.12 6.08 18.77
C ASP A 116 -1.72 7.46 18.19
N HIS A 117 -0.43 7.68 17.98
CA HIS A 117 0.05 8.92 17.38
C HIS A 117 -0.44 9.10 15.94
N TRP A 118 -0.46 8.03 15.17
CA TRP A 118 -0.98 8.04 13.81
C TRP A 118 -2.43 8.53 13.76
N THR A 119 -3.27 7.96 14.63
CA THR A 119 -4.69 8.30 14.70
C THR A 119 -4.90 9.76 15.10
N ARG A 120 -4.15 10.25 16.09
CA ARG A 120 -4.25 11.66 16.51
C ARG A 120 -3.81 12.63 15.43
N THR A 121 -2.74 12.32 14.72
CA THR A 121 -2.24 13.15 13.63
C THR A 121 -3.25 13.20 12.49
N SER A 122 -3.87 12.08 12.16
CA SER A 122 -4.92 12.02 11.14
C SER A 122 -6.13 12.89 11.49
N ARG A 123 -6.52 12.92 12.77
CA ARG A 123 -7.63 13.76 13.23
C ARG A 123 -7.31 15.25 13.12
N ARG A 124 -6.06 15.64 13.37
CA ARG A 124 -5.62 17.03 13.24
C ARG A 124 -5.54 17.48 11.79
N ALA A 125 -5.19 16.58 10.88
CA ALA A 125 -5.07 16.86 9.46
C ALA A 125 -6.43 16.92 8.76
N GLY A 126 -7.45 16.34 9.36
CA GLY A 126 -8.83 16.33 8.81
C GLY A 126 -9.69 17.52 9.28
#